data_c093cc49d06673b158aca98f13c48bb1
#
_entry.id   c093cc49d06673b158aca98f13c48bb1
#
_cell.length_a   1.000
_cell.length_b   1.000
_cell.length_c   1.000
_cell.angle_alpha   90.00
_cell.angle_beta   90.00
_cell.angle_gamma   90.00
#
_symmetry.space_group_name_H-M   'P 1'
#
loop_
_entity.id
_entity.type
_entity.pdbx_description
1 polymer ?
#
loop_
_entity_poly.entity_id
_entity_poly.type
_entity_poly.pdbx_seq_one_letter_code
_entity_poly.pdbx_strand_id
1 'polypeptide(L)'
;PTGLSVPLKSRYRKSAEITPETDHPRGFKTPSRLLEIYSLTFAANGYSPLPVYSDLLEQQVDRERFPLLMTASKPGAYTHGSYRSIPSLRRLVPEPSLQINPETAKARGVEDGDWIALETPRGSIQMRAAYRGDVQPDVVVGQEGWWQACDVLDLPGYDPFSETGSNLNLLMTNSVIDPISGSVPHRGQPCEVRPLD
;
A
#
# COMPACT_ATOMS: atom_id res chain seq x y z
N PRO A 1 -11.44 31.66 4.91
CA PRO A 1 -11.43 30.89 3.66
C PRO A 1 -10.59 29.65 3.88
N THR A 2 -11.17 28.46 3.78
CA THR A 2 -10.50 27.17 4.06
C THR A 2 -9.55 26.72 2.92
N GLY A 3 -9.43 27.47 1.83
CA GLY A 3 -8.67 27.09 0.66
C GLY A 3 -9.18 25.84 -0.07
N LEU A 4 -10.27 25.24 0.41
CA LEU A 4 -10.90 24.07 -0.20
C LEU A 4 -11.88 24.53 -1.29
N SER A 5 -11.57 24.17 -2.54
CA SER A 5 -12.54 24.27 -3.64
C SER A 5 -13.49 23.08 -3.55
N VAL A 6 -14.69 23.30 -3.05
CA VAL A 6 -15.75 22.29 -3.11
C VAL A 6 -16.46 22.43 -4.43
N PRO A 7 -16.48 21.42 -5.30
CA PRO A 7 -17.22 21.49 -6.56
C PRO A 7 -18.72 21.61 -6.27
N LEU A 8 -19.26 22.82 -6.36
CA LEU A 8 -20.68 23.13 -6.11
C LEU A 8 -21.65 22.34 -7.01
N LYS A 9 -21.15 21.76 -8.11
CA LYS A 9 -21.93 21.00 -9.08
C LYS A 9 -21.89 19.49 -8.91
N SER A 10 -21.08 18.93 -7.98
CA SER A 10 -21.06 17.49 -7.75
C SER A 10 -22.20 17.11 -6.80
N ARG A 11 -23.24 16.55 -7.35
CA ARG A 11 -24.33 16.00 -6.54
C ARG A 11 -23.86 14.70 -5.90
N TYR A 12 -24.05 14.61 -4.59
CA TYR A 12 -23.92 13.36 -3.88
C TYR A 12 -25.02 12.39 -4.36
N ARG A 13 -24.69 11.11 -4.53
CA ARG A 13 -25.62 10.08 -5.01
C ARG A 13 -26.13 10.29 -6.44
N LYS A 14 -25.22 10.50 -7.38
CA LYS A 14 -25.55 10.62 -8.82
C LYS A 14 -26.38 9.46 -9.36
N SER A 15 -26.28 8.26 -8.78
CA SER A 15 -27.05 7.08 -9.15
C SER A 15 -28.53 7.18 -8.83
N ALA A 16 -28.90 8.05 -7.87
CA ALA A 16 -30.30 8.31 -7.50
C ALA A 16 -30.92 9.49 -8.26
N GLU A 17 -30.15 10.13 -9.14
CA GLU A 17 -30.65 11.25 -9.94
C GLU A 17 -31.71 10.78 -10.95
N ILE A 18 -32.88 11.43 -10.92
CA ILE A 18 -33.94 11.27 -11.94
C ILE A 18 -33.68 12.34 -12.99
N THR A 19 -33.54 11.94 -14.24
CA THR A 19 -33.34 12.87 -15.36
C THR A 19 -34.67 13.16 -16.04
N PRO A 20 -34.80 14.30 -16.79
CA PRO A 20 -36.02 14.62 -17.54
C PRO A 20 -36.41 13.53 -18.55
N GLU A 21 -35.45 12.77 -19.04
CA GLU A 21 -35.65 11.72 -20.04
C GLU A 21 -36.08 10.39 -19.41
N THR A 22 -36.00 10.26 -18.08
CA THR A 22 -36.34 9.04 -17.35
C THR A 22 -37.16 9.40 -16.12
N ASP A 23 -38.21 8.64 -15.85
CA ASP A 23 -39.02 8.74 -14.64
C ASP A 23 -38.50 7.90 -13.48
N HIS A 24 -37.35 7.27 -13.66
CA HIS A 24 -36.68 6.39 -12.68
C HIS A 24 -35.25 6.83 -12.39
N PRO A 25 -34.65 6.41 -11.24
CA PRO A 25 -33.27 6.73 -10.92
C PRO A 25 -32.30 6.25 -12.00
N ARG A 26 -31.24 7.06 -12.23
CA ARG A 26 -30.19 6.78 -13.21
C ARG A 26 -29.51 5.43 -13.00
N GLY A 27 -29.37 5.00 -11.75
CA GLY A 27 -28.67 3.77 -11.37
C GLY A 27 -27.14 3.85 -11.54
N PHE A 28 -26.48 2.76 -11.26
CA PHE A 28 -25.04 2.58 -11.46
C PHE A 28 -24.73 2.17 -12.90
N LYS A 29 -23.46 2.32 -13.31
CA LYS A 29 -22.97 1.83 -14.61
C LYS A 29 -22.66 0.33 -14.55
N THR A 30 -23.65 -0.47 -14.22
CA THR A 30 -23.60 -1.92 -14.13
C THR A 30 -24.72 -2.53 -14.95
N PRO A 31 -24.65 -3.80 -15.38
CA PRO A 31 -25.72 -4.48 -16.10
C PRO A 31 -27.06 -4.44 -15.37
N SER A 32 -27.07 -4.60 -14.06
CA SER A 32 -28.27 -4.54 -13.21
C SER A 32 -28.72 -3.11 -12.91
N ARG A 33 -27.90 -2.09 -13.20
CA ARG A 33 -28.04 -0.69 -12.77
C ARG A 33 -28.02 -0.49 -11.25
N LEU A 34 -27.73 -1.52 -10.49
CA LEU A 34 -27.54 -1.51 -9.04
C LEU A 34 -26.05 -1.54 -8.68
N LEU A 35 -25.73 -1.30 -7.42
CA LEU A 35 -24.44 -1.65 -6.86
C LEU A 35 -24.34 -3.19 -6.83
N GLU A 36 -23.51 -3.76 -7.71
CA GLU A 36 -23.38 -5.21 -7.82
C GLU A 36 -22.37 -5.71 -6.79
N ILE A 37 -22.85 -6.29 -5.69
CA ILE A 37 -22.04 -7.10 -4.78
C ILE A 37 -21.70 -8.44 -5.45
N TYR A 38 -22.67 -9.03 -6.15
CA TYR A 38 -22.50 -10.14 -7.06
C TYR A 38 -22.31 -9.59 -8.49
N SER A 39 -21.10 -9.73 -9.04
CA SER A 39 -20.78 -9.14 -10.35
C SER A 39 -21.30 -10.01 -11.49
N LEU A 40 -22.35 -9.55 -12.16
CA LEU A 40 -22.88 -10.21 -13.35
C LEU A 40 -21.87 -10.24 -14.51
N THR A 41 -21.03 -9.21 -14.60
CA THR A 41 -19.96 -9.16 -15.61
C THR A 41 -18.91 -10.23 -15.37
N PHE A 42 -18.49 -10.46 -14.13
CA PHE A 42 -17.55 -11.52 -13.81
C PHE A 42 -18.14 -12.91 -14.08
N ALA A 43 -19.37 -13.16 -13.63
CA ALA A 43 -20.08 -14.39 -13.89
C ALA A 43 -20.18 -14.70 -15.38
N ALA A 44 -20.54 -13.71 -16.21
CA ALA A 44 -20.66 -13.87 -17.65
C ALA A 44 -19.34 -14.18 -18.37
N ASN A 45 -18.19 -13.85 -17.74
CA ASN A 45 -16.85 -14.13 -18.26
C ASN A 45 -16.17 -15.31 -17.55
N GLY A 46 -16.89 -16.11 -16.77
CA GLY A 46 -16.37 -17.32 -16.14
C GLY A 46 -15.51 -17.07 -14.88
N TYR A 47 -15.53 -15.86 -14.33
CA TYR A 47 -14.86 -15.54 -13.08
C TYR A 47 -15.82 -15.65 -11.88
N SER A 48 -15.26 -15.81 -10.67
CA SER A 48 -16.07 -15.75 -9.47
C SER A 48 -16.78 -14.40 -9.35
N PRO A 49 -18.11 -14.37 -9.25
CA PRO A 49 -18.87 -13.13 -9.15
C PRO A 49 -18.74 -12.44 -7.80
N LEU A 50 -18.23 -13.14 -6.80
CA LEU A 50 -17.95 -12.62 -5.46
C LEU A 50 -16.45 -12.61 -5.22
N PRO A 51 -15.90 -11.62 -4.49
CA PRO A 51 -14.53 -11.67 -4.04
C PRO A 51 -14.35 -12.86 -3.10
N VAL A 52 -13.34 -13.66 -3.40
CA VAL A 52 -12.95 -14.81 -2.59
C VAL A 52 -11.57 -14.54 -2.02
N TYR A 53 -11.40 -14.70 -0.71
CA TYR A 53 -10.08 -14.65 -0.10
C TYR A 53 -9.23 -15.81 -0.66
N SER A 54 -8.02 -15.49 -1.02
CA SER A 54 -7.04 -16.45 -1.51
C SER A 54 -5.70 -16.18 -0.82
N ASP A 55 -5.16 -17.18 -0.21
CA ASP A 55 -3.86 -17.20 0.45
C ASP A 55 -2.71 -17.66 -0.49
N LEU A 56 -2.88 -17.47 -1.79
CA LEU A 56 -1.92 -17.92 -2.82
C LEU A 56 -0.48 -17.48 -2.56
N LEU A 57 -0.28 -16.31 -1.95
CA LEU A 57 1.05 -15.84 -1.57
C LEU A 57 1.59 -16.60 -0.36
N GLU A 58 0.75 -16.86 0.64
CA GLU A 58 1.13 -17.52 1.88
C GLU A 58 1.45 -19.00 1.64
N GLN A 59 0.73 -19.66 0.75
CA GLN A 59 0.95 -21.07 0.41
C GLN A 59 2.29 -21.34 -0.29
N GLN A 60 2.89 -20.32 -0.90
CA GLN A 60 4.15 -20.43 -1.66
C GLN A 60 5.38 -20.00 -0.85
N VAL A 61 5.21 -19.62 0.41
CA VAL A 61 6.26 -19.01 1.23
C VAL A 61 6.42 -19.75 2.55
N ASP A 62 7.65 -19.96 2.95
CA ASP A 62 8.01 -20.48 4.26
C ASP A 62 7.62 -19.47 5.36
N ARG A 63 6.53 -19.77 6.06
CA ARG A 63 5.97 -18.92 7.12
C ARG A 63 6.76 -18.99 8.44
N GLU A 64 7.63 -19.97 8.63
CA GLU A 64 8.56 -19.98 9.75
C GLU A 64 9.66 -18.94 9.55
N ARG A 65 10.14 -18.81 8.32
CA ARG A 65 11.15 -17.81 7.94
C ARG A 65 10.57 -16.40 7.75
N PHE A 66 9.36 -16.29 7.24
CA PHE A 66 8.67 -15.02 6.94
C PHE A 66 7.31 -14.94 7.65
N PRO A 67 7.31 -14.82 9.00
CA PRO A 67 6.09 -14.89 9.80
C PRO A 67 5.19 -13.65 9.72
N LEU A 68 5.74 -12.49 9.34
CA LEU A 68 5.01 -11.23 9.25
C LEU A 68 4.34 -11.06 7.89
N LEU A 69 3.39 -10.16 7.83
CA LEU A 69 2.73 -9.73 6.61
C LEU A 69 3.02 -8.24 6.35
N MET A 70 3.63 -7.96 5.20
CA MET A 70 3.87 -6.59 4.77
C MET A 70 2.67 -6.02 4.02
N THR A 71 2.31 -4.79 4.34
CA THR A 71 1.44 -3.96 3.50
C THR A 71 2.11 -2.63 3.18
N ALA A 72 1.68 -2.00 2.08
CA ALA A 72 2.20 -0.69 1.67
C ALA A 72 1.31 0.45 2.17
N SER A 73 1.93 1.56 2.56
CA SER A 73 1.25 2.80 2.89
C SER A 73 1.77 3.98 2.08
N LYS A 74 0.89 4.98 1.92
CA LYS A 74 1.21 6.25 1.26
C LYS A 74 1.27 7.34 2.32
N PRO A 75 2.45 7.95 2.55
CA PRO A 75 2.53 9.10 3.44
C PRO A 75 1.66 10.24 2.92
N GLY A 76 0.87 10.86 3.80
CA GLY A 76 -0.07 11.91 3.42
C GLY A 76 0.56 13.18 2.82
N ALA A 77 1.88 13.38 3.04
CA ALA A 77 2.63 14.50 2.46
C ALA A 77 3.00 14.28 0.98
N TYR A 78 2.87 13.05 0.45
CA TYR A 78 3.39 12.70 -0.87
C TYR A 78 2.35 12.05 -1.77
N THR A 79 2.59 12.13 -3.07
CA THR A 79 1.81 11.41 -4.08
C THR A 79 2.71 10.35 -4.72
N HIS A 80 2.51 9.09 -4.37
CA HIS A 80 3.34 7.96 -4.81
C HIS A 80 4.84 8.23 -4.61
N GLY A 81 5.66 8.09 -5.65
CA GLY A 81 7.09 8.38 -5.64
C GLY A 81 7.47 9.85 -5.81
N SER A 82 6.50 10.77 -5.89
CA SER A 82 6.73 12.17 -6.22
C SER A 82 6.89 13.08 -4.99
N TYR A 83 7.58 14.21 -5.18
CA TYR A 83 7.65 15.36 -4.27
C TYR A 83 8.55 15.22 -3.04
N ARG A 84 9.36 14.17 -2.92
CA ARG A 84 10.32 14.03 -1.81
C ARG A 84 11.50 15.01 -1.89
N SER A 85 11.71 15.62 -3.05
CA SER A 85 12.68 16.70 -3.26
C SER A 85 12.18 18.08 -2.78
N ILE A 86 10.88 18.21 -2.40
CA ILE A 86 10.30 19.48 -1.94
C ILE A 86 10.57 19.65 -0.44
N PRO A 87 11.35 20.68 -0.01
CA PRO A 87 11.79 20.81 1.38
C PRO A 87 10.65 20.91 2.41
N SER A 88 9.55 21.61 2.08
CA SER A 88 8.41 21.75 2.99
C SER A 88 7.70 20.42 3.25
N LEU A 89 7.62 19.55 2.27
CA LEU A 89 7.03 18.22 2.40
C LEU A 89 8.02 17.23 3.03
N ARG A 90 9.31 17.33 2.66
CA ARG A 90 10.36 16.44 3.18
C ARG A 90 10.58 16.61 4.69
N ARG A 91 10.38 17.82 5.25
CA ARG A 91 10.41 18.04 6.70
C ARG A 91 9.29 17.32 7.46
N LEU A 92 8.14 17.08 6.82
CA LEU A 92 7.02 16.38 7.46
C LEU A 92 7.27 14.86 7.55
N VAL A 93 7.92 14.30 6.53
CA VAL A 93 8.26 12.87 6.46
C VAL A 93 9.67 12.77 5.85
N PRO A 94 10.72 12.82 6.69
CA PRO A 94 12.09 12.97 6.20
C PRO A 94 12.72 11.69 5.63
N GLU A 95 12.30 10.52 6.10
CA GLU A 95 12.93 9.24 5.78
C GLU A 95 11.90 8.15 5.52
N PRO A 96 12.27 7.06 4.81
CA PRO A 96 11.42 5.89 4.65
C PRO A 96 11.19 5.21 5.99
N SER A 97 9.93 4.98 6.36
CA SER A 97 9.61 4.29 7.61
C SER A 97 8.83 3.02 7.40
N LEU A 98 9.11 2.04 8.26
CA LEU A 98 8.34 0.84 8.45
C LEU A 98 7.61 0.94 9.80
N GLN A 99 6.30 1.03 9.76
CA GLN A 99 5.49 0.98 10.98
C GLN A 99 5.41 -0.46 11.47
N ILE A 100 5.72 -0.66 12.74
CA ILE A 100 5.78 -1.97 13.36
C ILE A 100 5.25 -1.90 14.80
N ASN A 101 4.56 -2.95 15.24
CA ASN A 101 4.13 -3.07 16.63
C ASN A 101 5.36 -3.12 17.56
N PRO A 102 5.38 -2.36 18.68
CA PRO A 102 6.52 -2.32 19.59
C PRO A 102 6.95 -3.68 20.16
N GLU A 103 5.99 -4.57 20.45
CA GLU A 103 6.29 -5.91 20.96
C GLU A 103 6.98 -6.77 19.89
N THR A 104 6.48 -6.69 18.66
CA THR A 104 7.04 -7.37 17.48
C THR A 104 8.45 -6.90 17.17
N ALA A 105 8.72 -5.60 17.27
CA ALA A 105 10.03 -5.01 17.06
C ALA A 105 11.01 -5.46 18.15
N LYS A 106 10.64 -5.34 19.43
CA LYS A 106 11.46 -5.76 20.57
C LYS A 106 11.82 -7.23 20.54
N ALA A 107 10.89 -8.10 20.14
CA ALA A 107 11.17 -9.53 19.99
C ALA A 107 12.25 -9.83 18.94
N ARG A 108 12.58 -8.85 18.08
CA ARG A 108 13.60 -8.90 17.03
C ARG A 108 14.86 -8.07 17.34
N GLY A 109 14.91 -7.49 18.52
CA GLY A 109 16.03 -6.61 18.92
C GLY A 109 16.05 -5.28 18.17
N VAL A 110 14.89 -4.80 17.71
CA VAL A 110 14.72 -3.55 16.97
C VAL A 110 14.16 -2.48 17.91
N GLU A 111 14.77 -1.30 17.93
CA GLU A 111 14.31 -0.13 18.66
C GLU A 111 13.62 0.90 17.72
N ASP A 112 12.84 1.81 18.32
CA ASP A 112 12.19 2.87 17.54
C ASP A 112 13.24 3.80 16.91
N GLY A 113 13.15 4.01 15.62
CA GLY A 113 14.10 4.82 14.86
C GLY A 113 15.33 4.06 14.33
N ASP A 114 15.48 2.79 14.60
CA ASP A 114 16.57 2.01 14.01
C ASP A 114 16.43 1.87 12.50
N TRP A 115 17.57 1.84 11.80
CA TRP A 115 17.60 1.30 10.46
C TRP A 115 17.50 -0.22 10.52
N ILE A 116 16.62 -0.79 9.73
CA ILE A 116 16.30 -2.21 9.69
C ILE A 116 16.27 -2.73 8.27
N ALA A 117 16.51 -4.02 8.11
CA ALA A 117 16.22 -4.74 6.88
C ALA A 117 14.77 -5.26 6.92
N LEU A 118 14.02 -4.98 5.87
CA LEU A 118 12.74 -5.61 5.57
C LEU A 118 12.96 -6.61 4.44
N GLU A 119 12.68 -7.88 4.69
CA GLU A 119 13.00 -8.98 3.79
C GLU A 119 11.75 -9.75 3.36
N THR A 120 11.76 -10.21 2.12
CA THR A 120 10.82 -11.19 1.58
C THR A 120 11.60 -12.27 0.81
N PRO A 121 10.99 -13.35 0.33
CA PRO A 121 11.66 -14.30 -0.56
C PRO A 121 12.24 -13.68 -1.84
N ARG A 122 11.89 -12.43 -2.16
CA ARG A 122 12.30 -11.73 -3.39
C ARG A 122 13.54 -10.86 -3.21
N GLY A 123 13.80 -10.39 -2.00
CA GLY A 123 14.92 -9.52 -1.70
C GLY A 123 14.78 -8.82 -0.37
N SER A 124 15.61 -7.82 -0.15
CA SER A 124 15.69 -7.01 1.05
C SER A 124 15.73 -5.52 0.70
N ILE A 125 15.26 -4.68 1.60
CA ILE A 125 15.41 -3.22 1.55
C ILE A 125 15.64 -2.68 2.96
N GLN A 126 16.07 -1.42 3.07
CA GLN A 126 16.29 -0.77 4.36
C GLN A 126 15.25 0.32 4.63
N MET A 127 14.75 0.37 5.86
CA MET A 127 13.79 1.38 6.32
C MET A 127 14.06 1.75 7.77
N ARG A 128 13.53 2.90 8.23
CA ARG A 128 13.51 3.26 9.64
C ARG A 128 12.35 2.60 10.35
N ALA A 129 12.59 1.88 11.42
CA ALA A 129 11.55 1.37 12.30
C ALA A 129 10.77 2.54 12.93
N ALA A 130 9.45 2.45 12.92
CA ALA A 130 8.55 3.41 13.55
C ALA A 130 7.53 2.65 14.40
N TYR A 131 7.63 2.78 15.71
CA TYR A 131 6.73 2.09 16.62
C TYR A 131 5.29 2.58 16.50
N ARG A 132 4.37 1.66 16.32
CA ARG A 132 2.94 1.95 16.21
C ARG A 132 2.11 0.88 16.95
N GLY A 133 1.57 1.25 18.10
CA GLY A 133 0.74 0.35 18.91
C GLY A 133 -0.62 -0.01 18.30
N ASP A 134 -1.05 0.72 17.26
CA ASP A 134 -2.26 0.47 16.48
C ASP A 134 -2.04 -0.45 15.27
N VAL A 135 -0.79 -0.88 15.02
CA VAL A 135 -0.47 -1.90 14.03
C VAL A 135 -0.54 -3.28 14.69
N GLN A 136 -1.17 -4.24 14.01
CA GLN A 136 -1.29 -5.63 14.48
C GLN A 136 0.12 -6.26 14.64
N PRO A 137 0.34 -7.14 15.62
CA PRO A 137 1.65 -7.74 15.87
C PRO A 137 2.26 -8.54 14.72
N ASP A 138 1.43 -9.12 13.88
CA ASP A 138 1.83 -9.91 12.70
C ASP A 138 1.92 -9.10 11.40
N VAL A 139 1.68 -7.78 11.46
CA VAL A 139 1.68 -6.89 10.28
C VAL A 139 2.77 -5.82 10.41
N VAL A 140 3.39 -5.50 9.28
CA VAL A 140 4.25 -4.31 9.13
C VAL A 140 3.78 -3.46 7.96
N VAL A 141 3.96 -2.13 8.08
CA VAL A 141 3.44 -1.18 7.10
C VAL A 141 4.57 -0.32 6.55
N GLY A 142 5.03 -0.66 5.35
CA GLY A 142 6.12 0.04 4.65
C GLY A 142 5.63 1.22 3.82
N GLN A 143 6.42 2.28 3.78
CA GLN A 143 6.16 3.44 2.92
C GLN A 143 6.75 3.23 1.53
N GLU A 144 5.98 3.55 0.48
CA GLU A 144 6.43 3.45 -0.90
C GLU A 144 7.17 4.70 -1.41
N GLY A 145 7.99 4.56 -2.47
CA GLY A 145 8.41 5.67 -3.32
C GLY A 145 9.62 6.48 -2.83
N TRP A 146 10.60 5.86 -2.22
CA TRP A 146 11.74 6.52 -1.59
C TRP A 146 13.03 6.47 -2.43
N TRP A 147 13.15 7.28 -3.48
CA TRP A 147 14.37 7.40 -4.30
C TRP A 147 14.88 8.83 -4.48
N GLN A 148 14.01 9.87 -4.33
CA GLN A 148 14.43 11.25 -4.54
C GLN A 148 15.22 11.81 -3.35
N ALA A 149 16.35 12.47 -3.63
CA ALA A 149 17.05 13.32 -2.67
C ALA A 149 16.32 14.65 -2.45
N CYS A 150 16.66 15.32 -1.34
CA CYS A 150 16.26 16.70 -1.08
C CYS A 150 17.52 17.52 -0.71
N ASP A 151 18.24 17.99 -1.70
CA ASP A 151 19.55 18.64 -1.56
C ASP A 151 19.50 19.88 -0.66
N VAL A 152 18.39 20.63 -0.69
CA VAL A 152 18.19 21.81 0.16
C VAL A 152 18.19 21.47 1.67
N LEU A 153 17.87 20.23 2.02
CA LEU A 153 17.84 19.76 3.42
C LEU A 153 18.99 18.79 3.73
N ASP A 154 19.90 18.58 2.78
CA ASP A 154 20.96 17.58 2.88
C ASP A 154 20.42 16.17 3.23
N LEU A 155 19.26 15.82 2.67
CA LEU A 155 18.62 14.52 2.86
C LEU A 155 18.80 13.64 1.63
N PRO A 156 19.27 12.39 1.81
CA PRO A 156 19.64 11.52 0.71
C PRO A 156 18.46 11.06 -0.13
N GLY A 157 18.76 10.72 -1.39
CA GLY A 157 17.97 9.78 -2.17
C GLY A 157 18.39 8.35 -1.87
N TYR A 158 17.58 7.40 -2.29
CA TYR A 158 17.85 5.97 -2.09
C TYR A 158 17.85 5.27 -3.44
N ASP A 159 18.86 4.43 -3.69
CA ASP A 159 18.93 3.67 -4.94
C ASP A 159 17.72 2.74 -5.06
N PRO A 160 16.88 2.90 -6.09
CA PRO A 160 15.66 2.09 -6.25
C PRO A 160 15.94 0.62 -6.64
N PHE A 161 17.17 0.28 -7.00
CA PHE A 161 17.56 -1.07 -7.43
C PHE A 161 18.51 -1.77 -6.45
N SER A 162 18.87 -1.13 -5.35
CA SER A 162 19.77 -1.67 -4.33
C SER A 162 19.01 -2.21 -3.13
N GLU A 163 19.50 -3.29 -2.54
CA GLU A 163 19.03 -3.82 -1.25
C GLU A 163 19.31 -2.88 -0.08
N THR A 164 20.24 -1.94 -0.22
CA THR A 164 20.46 -0.84 0.72
C THR A 164 19.55 0.36 0.48
N GLY A 165 18.72 0.30 -0.56
CA GLY A 165 17.68 1.28 -0.85
C GLY A 165 16.37 0.99 -0.12
N SER A 166 15.33 1.75 -0.46
CA SER A 166 14.02 1.69 0.22
C SER A 166 12.85 1.52 -0.76
N ASN A 167 13.03 0.74 -1.81
CA ASN A 167 12.01 0.52 -2.82
C ASN A 167 11.21 -0.76 -2.55
N LEU A 168 10.00 -0.64 -2.01
CA LEU A 168 9.10 -1.77 -1.73
C LEU A 168 8.83 -2.67 -2.93
N ASN A 169 8.95 -2.18 -4.17
CA ASN A 169 8.71 -3.00 -5.36
C ASN A 169 9.73 -4.15 -5.51
N LEU A 170 10.93 -4.03 -4.91
CA LEU A 170 11.92 -5.11 -4.91
C LEU A 170 11.47 -6.32 -4.07
N LEU A 171 10.56 -6.11 -3.14
CA LEU A 171 10.05 -7.14 -2.23
C LEU A 171 8.82 -7.86 -2.76
N MET A 172 8.22 -7.35 -3.85
CA MET A 172 6.95 -7.87 -4.37
C MET A 172 7.17 -8.92 -5.44
N THR A 173 6.25 -9.87 -5.54
CA THR A 173 6.23 -10.86 -6.60
C THR A 173 5.25 -10.47 -7.69
N ASN A 174 5.60 -10.76 -8.94
CA ASN A 174 4.72 -10.73 -10.09
C ASN A 174 4.33 -12.14 -10.58
N SER A 175 4.66 -13.18 -9.81
CA SER A 175 4.27 -14.56 -10.13
C SER A 175 2.79 -14.85 -9.86
N VAL A 176 2.16 -14.02 -9.03
CA VAL A 176 0.72 -14.07 -8.75
C VAL A 176 0.09 -12.79 -9.29
N ILE A 177 -0.71 -12.92 -10.32
CA ILE A 177 -1.36 -11.79 -11.00
C ILE A 177 -2.87 -12.02 -10.94
N ASP A 178 -3.61 -10.98 -10.55
CA ASP A 178 -5.07 -11.00 -10.65
C ASP A 178 -5.48 -11.11 -12.13
N PRO A 179 -6.20 -12.16 -12.52
CA PRO A 179 -6.48 -12.42 -13.95
C PRO A 179 -7.45 -11.42 -14.57
N ILE A 180 -8.14 -10.62 -13.76
CA ILE A 180 -9.13 -9.63 -14.21
C ILE A 180 -8.49 -8.26 -14.37
N SER A 181 -7.78 -7.78 -13.35
CA SER A 181 -7.19 -6.44 -13.34
C SER A 181 -5.75 -6.39 -13.83
N GLY A 182 -5.05 -7.53 -13.90
CA GLY A 182 -3.62 -7.59 -14.19
C GLY A 182 -2.75 -7.08 -13.02
N SER A 183 -3.35 -6.81 -11.87
CA SER A 183 -2.63 -6.28 -10.70
C SER A 183 -1.84 -7.37 -9.99
N VAL A 184 -0.66 -6.99 -9.48
CA VAL A 184 0.10 -7.79 -8.53
C VAL A 184 -0.33 -7.46 -7.10
N PRO A 185 -0.22 -8.38 -6.14
CA PRO A 185 -0.58 -8.11 -4.75
C PRO A 185 0.44 -7.19 -4.10
N HIS A 186 0.00 -6.00 -3.70
CA HIS A 186 0.80 -5.02 -2.96
C HIS A 186 0.66 -5.15 -1.44
N ARG A 187 -0.18 -6.05 -0.98
CA ARG A 187 -0.52 -6.24 0.44
C ARG A 187 -0.50 -7.72 0.78
N GLY A 188 -0.19 -8.00 2.06
CA GLY A 188 -0.14 -9.38 2.53
C GLY A 188 1.07 -10.15 2.01
N GLN A 189 2.19 -9.48 1.69
CA GLN A 189 3.44 -10.16 1.33
C GLN A 189 4.07 -10.74 2.59
N PRO A 190 4.35 -12.06 2.66
CA PRO A 190 5.08 -12.65 3.75
C PRO A 190 6.49 -12.03 3.85
N CYS A 191 6.88 -11.61 5.05
CA CYS A 191 8.12 -10.89 5.27
C CYS A 191 8.72 -11.16 6.64
N GLU A 192 9.96 -10.70 6.83
CA GLU A 192 10.66 -10.64 8.11
C GLU A 192 11.37 -9.29 8.25
N VAL A 193 11.59 -8.89 9.50
CA VAL A 193 12.30 -7.66 9.87
C VAL A 193 13.52 -8.03 10.69
N ARG A 194 14.69 -7.49 10.34
CA ARG A 194 15.94 -7.72 11.08
C ARG A 194 16.66 -6.42 11.38
N PRO A 195 17.39 -6.33 12.51
CA PRO A 195 18.35 -5.27 12.71
C PRO A 195 19.38 -5.25 11.57
N LEU A 196 19.93 -4.08 11.28
CA LEU A 196 21.17 -3.99 10.50
C LEU A 196 22.34 -4.16 11.45
N ASP A 197 23.33 -4.98 11.04
CA ASP A 197 24.58 -5.20 11.76
C ASP A 197 25.45 -3.92 11.81
#